data_46255bf3df9cc216a265f3a17c6f9f4f
#
_entry.id   46255bf3df9cc216a265f3a17c6f9f4f
#
_cell.length_a   1.000
_cell.length_b   1.000
_cell.length_c   1.000
_cell.angle_alpha   90.00
_cell.angle_beta   90.00
_cell.angle_gamma   90.00
#
_symmetry.space_group_name_H-M   'P 1'
#
loop_
_entity.id
_entity.type
_entity.pdbx_description
1 polymer ?
#
loop_
_entity_poly.entity_id
_entity_poly.type
_entity_poly.pdbx_seq_one_letter_code
_entity_poly.pdbx_strand_id
1 'polypeptide(L)'
;MPMDESLPLLIVYSRRGCHLCEEMLEELEPLVRGRAAVRVDDVDTDPTWAELYGLLVPVLYYSGSEVCRYRLDRKALLTLLSDSKI
;
A
#
# COMPACT_ATOMS: atom_id res chain seq x y z
N MET A 1 6.85 -24.42 0.24
CA MET A 1 7.00 -23.09 -0.35
C MET A 1 5.88 -22.15 0.05
N PRO A 2 6.23 -21.01 0.60
CA PRO A 2 5.17 -20.08 1.00
C PRO A 2 4.38 -19.59 -0.20
N MET A 3 3.08 -19.58 -0.05
CA MET A 3 2.19 -19.10 -1.10
C MET A 3 2.40 -17.62 -1.38
N ASP A 4 2.84 -16.89 -0.35
CA ASP A 4 2.97 -15.45 -0.43
C ASP A 4 4.02 -15.00 -1.42
N GLU A 5 4.99 -15.84 -1.73
CA GLU A 5 6.05 -15.48 -2.66
C GLU A 5 5.55 -15.26 -4.07
N SER A 6 4.39 -15.83 -4.40
CA SER A 6 3.84 -15.68 -5.74
C SER A 6 2.92 -14.49 -5.86
N LEU A 7 2.64 -13.78 -4.75
CA LEU A 7 1.77 -12.62 -4.77
C LEU A 7 2.57 -11.33 -4.82
N PRO A 8 2.10 -10.33 -5.56
CA PRO A 8 2.75 -9.02 -5.50
C PRO A 8 2.62 -8.42 -4.11
N LEU A 9 3.63 -7.64 -3.72
CA LEU A 9 3.64 -6.97 -2.43
C LEU A 9 3.31 -5.50 -2.61
N LEU A 10 2.27 -5.07 -1.92
CA LEU A 10 1.92 -3.66 -1.82
C LEU A 10 2.41 -3.14 -0.48
N ILE A 11 2.94 -1.93 -0.47
CA ILE A 11 3.42 -1.30 0.76
C ILE A 11 2.61 -0.04 1.00
N VAL A 12 2.05 0.08 2.19
CA VAL A 12 1.33 1.28 2.60
C VAL A 12 2.16 1.99 3.66
N TYR A 13 2.68 3.16 3.33
CA TYR A 13 3.33 4.01 4.32
C TYR A 13 2.25 4.73 5.08
N SER A 14 2.29 4.60 6.40
CA SER A 14 1.20 5.01 7.27
C SER A 14 1.76 5.72 8.50
N ARG A 15 0.88 6.30 9.29
CA ARG A 15 1.24 6.97 10.53
C ARG A 15 0.13 6.72 11.55
N ARG A 16 0.50 6.60 12.83
CA ARG A 16 -0.50 6.43 13.89
C ARG A 16 -1.43 7.63 13.93
N GLY A 17 -2.70 7.36 14.18
CA GLY A 17 -3.70 8.40 14.28
C GLY A 17 -4.08 9.02 12.95
N CYS A 18 -3.67 8.40 11.87
CA CYS A 18 -3.99 8.88 10.53
C CYS A 18 -5.30 8.26 10.07
N HIS A 19 -6.36 9.05 10.04
CA HIS A 19 -7.67 8.55 9.66
C HIS A 19 -7.72 8.12 8.20
N LEU A 20 -7.08 8.87 7.31
CA LEU A 20 -7.01 8.49 5.90
C LEU A 20 -6.25 7.19 5.69
N CYS A 21 -5.23 6.94 6.53
CA CYS A 21 -4.48 5.68 6.44
C CYS A 21 -5.39 4.50 6.79
N GLU A 22 -6.20 4.66 7.83
CA GLU A 22 -7.13 3.61 8.22
C GLU A 22 -8.15 3.35 7.13
N GLU A 23 -8.66 4.42 6.52
CA GLU A 23 -9.64 4.28 5.44
C GLU A 23 -9.03 3.53 4.25
N MET A 24 -7.81 3.88 3.88
CA MET A 24 -7.18 3.21 2.75
C MET A 24 -6.99 1.72 3.01
N LEU A 25 -6.55 1.35 4.22
CA LEU A 25 -6.35 -0.05 4.55
C LEU A 25 -7.67 -0.82 4.52
N GLU A 26 -8.74 -0.20 5.00
CA GLU A 26 -10.06 -0.84 4.96
C GLU A 26 -10.53 -1.06 3.53
N GLU A 27 -10.29 -0.08 2.65
CA GLU A 27 -10.70 -0.19 1.26
C GLU A 27 -9.85 -1.20 0.49
N LEU A 28 -8.57 -1.29 0.83
CA LEU A 28 -7.65 -2.22 0.17
C LEU A 28 -8.02 -3.67 0.42
N GLU A 29 -8.37 -3.97 1.65
CA GLU A 29 -8.48 -5.35 2.10
C GLU A 29 -9.34 -6.23 1.20
N PRO A 30 -10.58 -5.85 0.89
CA PRO A 30 -11.39 -6.71 0.02
C PRO A 30 -10.90 -6.75 -1.43
N LEU A 31 -10.19 -5.73 -1.87
CA LEU A 31 -9.72 -5.67 -3.26
C LEU A 31 -8.50 -6.54 -3.50
N VAL A 32 -7.67 -6.73 -2.47
CA VAL A 32 -6.39 -7.44 -2.64
C VAL A 32 -6.42 -8.86 -2.10
N ARG A 33 -7.48 -9.26 -1.43
CA ARG A 33 -7.56 -10.58 -0.80
C ARG A 33 -7.34 -11.67 -1.84
N GLY A 34 -6.31 -12.50 -1.61
CA GLY A 34 -5.96 -13.57 -2.54
C GLY A 34 -5.26 -13.09 -3.80
N ARG A 35 -5.00 -11.79 -3.94
CA ARG A 35 -4.40 -11.22 -5.16
C ARG A 35 -3.08 -10.50 -4.88
N ALA A 36 -2.91 -9.98 -3.69
CA ALA A 36 -1.69 -9.28 -3.32
C ALA A 36 -1.50 -9.36 -1.81
N ALA A 37 -0.25 -9.25 -1.37
CA ALA A 37 0.06 -9.11 0.03
C ALA A 37 0.22 -7.62 0.35
N VAL A 38 -0.14 -7.22 1.56
CA VAL A 38 -0.02 -5.83 1.99
C VAL A 38 0.86 -5.74 3.21
N ARG A 39 1.87 -4.88 3.15
CA ARG A 39 2.71 -4.57 4.30
C ARG A 39 2.48 -3.12 4.68
N VAL A 40 2.27 -2.86 5.95
CA VAL A 40 2.08 -1.51 6.46
C VAL A 40 3.35 -1.08 7.17
N ASP A 41 3.96 -0.01 6.70
CA ASP A 41 5.18 0.54 7.30
C ASP A 41 4.85 1.87 7.96
N ASP A 42 5.15 1.95 9.27
CA ASP A 42 4.93 3.17 10.04
C ASP A 42 6.10 4.11 9.78
N VAL A 43 5.81 5.27 9.17
CA VAL A 43 6.85 6.21 8.80
C VAL A 43 7.63 6.76 9.99
N ASP A 44 7.04 6.71 11.17
CA ASP A 44 7.72 7.23 12.36
C ASP A 44 8.77 6.26 12.91
N THR A 45 8.87 5.07 12.36
CA THR A 45 9.92 4.11 12.76
C THR A 45 11.21 4.29 11.96
N ASP A 46 11.20 5.14 10.95
CA ASP A 46 12.38 5.38 10.11
C ASP A 46 12.44 6.86 9.75
N PRO A 47 13.47 7.59 10.19
CA PRO A 47 13.56 9.04 9.93
C PRO A 47 13.50 9.40 8.45
N THR A 48 14.04 8.55 7.59
CA THR A 48 13.98 8.79 6.15
C THR A 48 12.55 8.72 5.66
N TRP A 49 11.79 7.73 6.13
CA TRP A 49 10.38 7.61 5.76
C TRP A 49 9.57 8.78 6.28
N ALA A 50 9.84 9.21 7.52
CA ALA A 50 9.12 10.34 8.09
C ALA A 50 9.35 11.60 7.27
N GLU A 51 10.57 11.80 6.82
CA GLU A 51 10.90 12.95 6.00
C GLU A 51 10.25 12.89 4.62
N LEU A 52 10.31 11.72 3.98
CA LEU A 52 9.79 11.56 2.63
C LEU A 52 8.26 11.50 2.58
N TYR A 53 7.65 10.83 3.54
CA TYR A 53 6.23 10.50 3.44
C TYR A 53 5.36 11.04 4.56
N GLY A 54 5.95 11.61 5.61
CA GLY A 54 5.20 11.97 6.83
C GLY A 54 3.99 12.85 6.59
N LEU A 55 4.07 13.76 5.62
CA LEU A 55 2.97 14.66 5.31
C LEU A 55 2.12 14.16 4.14
N LEU A 56 2.48 13.00 3.58
CA LEU A 56 1.81 12.47 2.39
C LEU A 56 1.01 11.21 2.66
N VAL A 57 1.10 10.68 3.89
CA VAL A 57 0.44 9.42 4.23
C VAL A 57 -1.07 9.51 4.10
N PRO A 58 -1.72 8.43 3.72
CA PRO A 58 -1.14 7.15 3.33
C PRO A 58 -0.56 7.21 1.91
N VAL A 59 0.56 6.52 1.70
CA VAL A 59 1.15 6.39 0.38
C VAL A 59 1.21 4.91 0.03
N LEU A 60 0.63 4.55 -1.10
CA LEU A 60 0.63 3.16 -1.56
C LEU A 60 1.70 2.99 -2.62
N TYR A 61 2.59 2.03 -2.39
CA TYR A 61 3.67 1.70 -3.30
C TYR A 61 3.54 0.28 -3.83
N TYR A 62 3.96 0.11 -5.07
CA TYR A 62 4.12 -1.22 -5.65
C TYR A 62 5.39 -1.23 -6.49
N SER A 63 6.27 -2.18 -6.17
CA SER A 63 7.50 -2.39 -6.96
C SER A 63 8.33 -1.13 -7.12
N GLY A 64 8.44 -0.35 -6.03
CA GLY A 64 9.26 0.86 -6.01
C GLY A 64 8.63 2.09 -6.63
N SER A 65 7.37 2.01 -7.04
CA SER A 65 6.67 3.14 -7.64
C SER A 65 5.44 3.49 -6.82
N GLU A 66 5.18 4.77 -6.70
CA GLU A 66 3.99 5.23 -6.00
C GLU A 66 2.76 4.97 -6.86
N VAL A 67 1.75 4.35 -6.25
CA VAL A 67 0.46 4.11 -6.92
C VAL A 67 -0.49 5.26 -6.66
N CYS A 68 -0.61 5.67 -5.39
CA CYS A 68 -1.49 6.77 -5.02
C CYS A 68 -1.12 7.24 -3.62
N ARG A 69 -1.69 8.38 -3.22
CA ARG A 69 -1.50 8.93 -1.86
C ARG A 69 -2.79 9.57 -1.40
N TYR A 70 -2.95 9.70 -0.10
CA TYR A 70 -4.09 10.29 0.59
C TYR A 70 -5.35 9.44 0.48
N ARG A 71 -5.75 9.09 -0.72
CA ARG A 71 -6.94 8.28 -0.96
C ARG A 71 -6.63 7.19 -1.95
N LEU A 72 -7.32 6.06 -1.82
CA LEU A 72 -7.10 4.92 -2.71
C LEU A 72 -7.60 5.24 -4.11
N ASP A 73 -6.71 5.05 -5.07
CA ASP A 73 -7.07 5.11 -6.49
C ASP A 73 -7.38 3.68 -6.93
N ARG A 74 -8.65 3.31 -6.89
CA ARG A 74 -9.06 1.94 -7.17
C ARG A 74 -8.73 1.53 -8.58
N LYS A 75 -8.89 2.43 -9.53
CA LYS A 75 -8.63 2.12 -10.94
C LYS A 75 -7.17 1.78 -11.15
N ALA A 76 -6.28 2.58 -10.59
CA ALA A 76 -4.84 2.34 -10.72
C ALA A 76 -4.47 1.01 -10.05
N LEU A 77 -5.03 0.74 -8.89
CA LEU A 77 -4.75 -0.50 -8.18
C LEU A 77 -5.23 -1.71 -8.98
N LEU A 78 -6.46 -1.67 -9.47
CA LEU A 78 -7.01 -2.81 -10.20
C LEU A 78 -6.25 -3.07 -11.51
N THR A 79 -5.79 -2.02 -12.15
CA THR A 79 -4.96 -2.16 -13.34
C THR A 79 -3.66 -2.88 -13.01
N LEU A 80 -3.01 -2.51 -11.90
CA LEU A 80 -1.79 -3.17 -11.48
C LEU A 80 -2.02 -4.64 -11.15
N LEU A 81 -3.11 -4.94 -10.46
CA LEU A 81 -3.40 -6.32 -10.08
C LEU A 81 -3.70 -7.18 -11.29
N SER A 82 -4.34 -6.60 -12.30
CA SER A 82 -4.59 -7.33 -13.54
C SER A 82 -3.31 -7.63 -14.27
N ASP A 83 -2.40 -6.66 -14.35
CA ASP A 83 -1.12 -6.86 -15.03
C ASP A 83 -0.26 -7.89 -14.32
N SER A 84 -0.41 -8.00 -13.00
CA SER A 84 0.40 -8.91 -12.19
C SER A 84 0.03 -10.38 -12.41
N LYS A 85 -1.05 -10.64 -13.09
CA LYS A 85 -1.52 -12.02 -13.24
C LYS A 85 -0.76 -12.83 -14.27
N ILE A 86 0.04 -12.21 -15.04
CA ILE A 86 0.77 -12.90 -16.10
C ILE A 86 1.94 -13.75 -15.60
#